data_92086c3bc16d3a4af36a95631372e787
#
_entry.id   92086c3bc16d3a4af36a95631372e787
#
_cell.length_a   1.000
_cell.length_b   1.000
_cell.length_c   1.000
_cell.angle_alpha   90.00
_cell.angle_beta   90.00
_cell.angle_gamma   90.00
#
_symmetry.space_group_name_H-M   'P 1'
#
loop_
_entity.id
_entity.type
_entity.pdbx_description
1 polymer ?
#
loop_
_entity_poly.entity_id
_entity_poly.type
_entity_poly.pdbx_seq_one_letter_code
_entity_poly.pdbx_strand_id
1 'polypeptide(L)'
;MKYFYYPDTDIKTKLHDIVQKVTTKYVCFCADDDFWLKESMKSCVDFLENNQDYAAVHGLYFGFRPVNNQMKYFRIYPGMRDITDTGMHDRYISLMSNYWPIFYAMQKTQCIQKTFTLTYENNFTHATMSELLHAFSVVSFGKVKVLDIQTYFRDLAAPGTAVQRENLYLVATDKRMRQTYDHYVSLATSLLGCDKNFLEAGHILYFKDKKLAPI
;
A
#
# COMPACT_ATOMS: atom_id res chain seq x y z
N MET A 1 -4.33 19.42 15.66
CA MET A 1 -3.52 19.08 14.49
C MET A 1 -2.08 19.49 14.75
N LYS A 2 -1.08 18.64 14.42
CA LYS A 2 0.36 18.99 14.45
C LYS A 2 0.82 19.15 13.01
N TYR A 3 1.57 20.21 12.72
CA TYR A 3 2.18 20.46 11.42
C TYR A 3 3.71 20.30 11.53
N PHE A 4 4.31 19.62 10.56
CA PHE A 4 5.75 19.41 10.48
C PHE A 4 6.23 19.96 9.13
N TYR A 5 7.17 20.89 9.17
CA TYR A 5 7.75 21.50 7.99
C TYR A 5 9.12 20.86 7.67
N TYR A 6 9.30 20.38 6.46
CA TYR A 6 10.51 19.71 5.99
C TYR A 6 11.02 20.38 4.70
N PRO A 7 11.71 21.51 4.80
CA PRO A 7 12.30 22.15 3.60
C PRO A 7 13.38 21.24 3.00
N ASP A 8 13.45 21.20 1.70
CA ASP A 8 14.50 20.53 0.91
C ASP A 8 14.80 19.07 1.31
N THR A 9 13.84 18.40 1.95
CA THR A 9 13.98 17.03 2.40
C THR A 9 13.26 16.09 1.43
N ASP A 10 13.87 14.97 1.06
CA ASP A 10 13.25 13.98 0.19
C ASP A 10 12.05 13.29 0.87
N ILE A 11 11.15 12.75 0.06
CA ILE A 11 9.89 12.16 0.54
C ILE A 11 10.10 10.95 1.45
N LYS A 12 11.13 10.13 1.20
CA LYS A 12 11.46 8.94 1.99
C LYS A 12 11.83 9.34 3.41
N THR A 13 12.72 10.33 3.54
CA THR A 13 13.15 10.86 4.84
C THR A 13 11.99 11.50 5.59
N LYS A 14 11.14 12.29 4.91
CA LYS A 14 9.92 12.87 5.50
C LYS A 14 9.00 11.79 6.05
N LEU A 15 8.69 10.78 5.24
CA LEU A 15 7.78 9.70 5.63
C LEU A 15 8.36 8.86 6.77
N HIS A 16 9.66 8.53 6.74
CA HIS A 16 10.30 7.83 7.84
C HIS A 16 10.19 8.64 9.15
N ASP A 17 10.59 9.90 9.15
CA ASP A 17 10.56 10.73 10.35
C ASP A 17 9.14 10.92 10.90
N ILE A 18 8.16 11.16 10.02
CA ILE A 18 6.78 11.41 10.46
C ILE A 18 6.12 10.15 11.05
N VAL A 19 6.36 8.97 10.45
CA VAL A 19 5.74 7.74 10.96
C VAL A 19 6.34 7.31 12.30
N GLN A 20 7.61 7.62 12.57
CA GLN A 20 8.21 7.35 13.89
C GLN A 20 7.61 8.22 15.00
N LYS A 21 7.04 9.37 14.65
CA LYS A 21 6.34 10.26 15.61
C LYS A 21 4.89 9.84 15.89
N VAL A 22 4.35 8.85 15.16
CA VAL A 22 2.99 8.33 15.39
C VAL A 22 3.00 7.42 16.61
N THR A 23 2.20 7.79 17.62
CA THR A 23 2.08 7.05 18.88
C THR A 23 0.73 6.35 19.05
N THR A 24 -0.20 6.57 18.13
CA THR A 24 -1.51 5.90 18.12
C THR A 24 -1.37 4.45 17.68
N LYS A 25 -2.26 3.58 18.15
CA LYS A 25 -2.27 2.14 17.81
C LYS A 25 -2.51 1.90 16.31
N TYR A 26 -3.31 2.78 15.69
CA TYR A 26 -3.67 2.72 14.27
C TYR A 26 -3.35 4.03 13.57
N VAL A 27 -3.09 3.92 12.27
CA VAL A 27 -2.76 5.03 11.39
C VAL A 27 -3.35 4.80 10.01
N CYS A 28 -3.70 5.85 9.29
CA CYS A 28 -3.96 5.82 7.86
C CYS A 28 -3.28 7.02 7.19
N PHE A 29 -2.90 6.87 5.94
CA PHE A 29 -2.50 7.99 5.12
C PHE A 29 -3.72 8.66 4.50
N CYS A 30 -3.61 9.96 4.31
CA CYS A 30 -4.50 10.74 3.48
C CYS A 30 -3.63 11.71 2.68
N ALA A 31 -3.74 11.69 1.36
CA ALA A 31 -3.10 12.70 0.54
C ALA A 31 -3.79 14.06 0.76
N ASP A 32 -3.11 15.15 0.44
CA ASP A 32 -3.59 16.52 0.68
C ASP A 32 -4.77 16.94 -0.21
N ASP A 33 -4.95 16.23 -1.32
CA ASP A 33 -6.06 16.36 -2.28
C ASP A 33 -7.19 15.32 -2.08
N ASP A 34 -7.04 14.41 -1.13
CA ASP A 34 -7.96 13.32 -0.86
C ASP A 34 -8.66 13.50 0.51
N PHE A 35 -9.65 12.67 0.81
CA PHE A 35 -10.28 12.69 2.14
C PHE A 35 -10.80 11.32 2.60
N TRP A 36 -10.80 11.15 3.93
CA TRP A 36 -11.43 10.07 4.64
C TRP A 36 -12.77 10.50 5.24
N LEU A 37 -13.76 9.61 5.23
CA LEU A 37 -14.99 9.84 5.99
C LEU A 37 -14.75 9.55 7.47
N LYS A 38 -15.07 10.50 8.33
CA LYS A 38 -14.85 10.41 9.79
C LYS A 38 -15.55 9.22 10.42
N GLU A 39 -16.81 8.98 10.06
CA GLU A 39 -17.61 7.87 10.56
C GLU A 39 -17.02 6.52 10.17
N SER A 40 -16.47 6.44 8.97
CA SER A 40 -15.81 5.24 8.47
C SER A 40 -14.47 4.98 9.16
N MET A 41 -13.73 6.02 9.54
CA MET A 41 -12.53 5.87 10.37
C MET A 41 -12.86 5.18 11.69
N LYS A 42 -13.96 5.59 12.34
CA LYS A 42 -14.40 4.95 13.58
C LYS A 42 -14.73 3.47 13.37
N SER A 43 -15.49 3.16 12.32
CA SER A 43 -15.83 1.77 11.97
C SER A 43 -14.59 0.91 11.71
N CYS A 44 -13.56 1.47 11.07
CA CYS A 44 -12.29 0.79 10.85
C CYS A 44 -11.54 0.53 12.17
N VAL A 45 -11.47 1.50 13.05
CA VAL A 45 -10.85 1.34 14.38
C VAL A 45 -11.60 0.30 15.20
N ASP A 46 -12.94 0.39 15.28
CA ASP A 46 -13.78 -0.55 16.01
C ASP A 46 -13.58 -1.98 15.48
N PHE A 47 -13.46 -2.15 14.17
CA PHE A 47 -13.17 -3.46 13.58
C PHE A 47 -11.80 -4.00 14.04
N LEU A 48 -10.74 -3.21 13.95
CA LEU A 48 -9.39 -3.64 14.35
C LEU A 48 -9.26 -3.91 15.85
N GLU A 49 -10.00 -3.19 16.69
CA GLU A 49 -10.03 -3.44 18.13
C GLU A 49 -10.67 -4.80 18.47
N ASN A 50 -11.70 -5.19 17.73
CA ASN A 50 -12.41 -6.44 17.94
C ASN A 50 -11.81 -7.63 17.17
N ASN A 51 -10.83 -7.42 16.27
CA ASN A 51 -10.25 -8.45 15.42
C ASN A 51 -8.72 -8.34 15.40
N GLN A 52 -8.06 -8.79 16.46
CA GLN A 52 -6.62 -8.57 16.68
C GLN A 52 -5.71 -9.31 15.69
N ASP A 53 -6.21 -10.31 14.96
CA ASP A 53 -5.49 -11.03 13.89
C ASP A 53 -5.49 -10.28 12.54
N TYR A 54 -6.21 -9.14 12.46
CA TYR A 54 -6.14 -8.24 11.32
C TYR A 54 -5.07 -7.17 11.51
N ALA A 55 -4.30 -6.92 10.46
CA ALA A 55 -3.27 -5.88 10.41
C ALA A 55 -3.80 -4.56 9.84
N ALA A 56 -4.75 -4.66 8.91
CA ALA A 56 -5.34 -3.50 8.25
C ALA A 56 -6.83 -3.72 7.92
N VAL A 57 -7.54 -2.62 7.75
CA VAL A 57 -8.92 -2.58 7.28
C VAL A 57 -9.12 -1.38 6.36
N HIS A 58 -9.87 -1.59 5.30
CA HIS A 58 -10.31 -0.55 4.40
C HIS A 58 -11.79 -0.74 4.07
N GLY A 59 -12.45 0.29 3.58
CA GLY A 59 -13.75 0.14 2.92
C GLY A 59 -13.62 0.36 1.42
N LEU A 60 -14.69 0.79 0.80
CA LEU A 60 -14.74 1.04 -0.63
C LEU A 60 -14.01 2.35 -0.97
N TYR A 61 -13.20 2.30 -2.03
CA TYR A 61 -12.54 3.46 -2.63
C TYR A 61 -13.45 4.13 -3.67
N PHE A 62 -13.52 5.45 -3.60
CA PHE A 62 -14.17 6.25 -4.63
C PHE A 62 -13.18 7.28 -5.19
N GLY A 63 -13.22 7.47 -6.51
CA GLY A 63 -12.61 8.61 -7.14
C GLY A 63 -13.68 9.66 -7.43
N PHE A 64 -13.32 10.94 -7.38
CA PHE A 64 -14.19 12.03 -7.78
C PHE A 64 -13.47 12.98 -8.76
N ARG A 65 -14.22 13.57 -9.65
CA ARG A 65 -13.73 14.60 -10.57
C ARG A 65 -14.90 15.42 -11.15
N PRO A 66 -14.67 16.67 -11.54
CA PRO A 66 -15.66 17.44 -12.28
C PRO A 66 -15.85 16.87 -13.70
N VAL A 67 -17.12 16.72 -14.10
CA VAL A 67 -17.52 16.36 -15.46
C VAL A 67 -18.74 17.21 -15.80
N ASN A 68 -18.67 18.05 -16.85
CA ASN A 68 -19.75 18.95 -17.27
C ASN A 68 -20.31 19.81 -16.12
N ASN A 69 -19.44 20.45 -15.36
CA ASN A 69 -19.76 21.29 -14.19
C ASN A 69 -20.52 20.56 -13.05
N GLN A 70 -20.48 19.24 -13.03
CA GLN A 70 -21.02 18.42 -11.94
C GLN A 70 -19.93 17.52 -11.36
N MET A 71 -19.90 17.35 -10.05
CA MET A 71 -19.02 16.39 -9.42
C MET A 71 -19.53 14.97 -9.69
N LYS A 72 -18.70 14.13 -10.28
CA LYS A 72 -18.99 12.72 -10.52
C LYS A 72 -18.13 11.85 -9.60
N TYR A 73 -18.72 10.76 -9.12
CA TYR A 73 -18.09 9.78 -8.24
C TYR A 73 -18.04 8.44 -8.93
N PHE A 74 -16.91 7.75 -8.80
CA PHE A 74 -16.65 6.47 -9.43
C PHE A 74 -16.07 5.52 -8.38
N ARG A 75 -16.61 4.31 -8.27
CA ARG A 75 -15.94 3.26 -7.51
C ARG A 75 -14.64 2.88 -8.21
N ILE A 76 -13.52 3.04 -7.53
CA ILE A 76 -12.21 2.59 -8.00
C ILE A 76 -11.83 1.31 -7.26
N TYR A 77 -10.98 0.49 -7.86
CA TYR A 77 -10.59 -0.85 -7.35
C TYR A 77 -11.80 -1.75 -7.01
N PRO A 78 -12.73 -1.99 -7.96
CA PRO A 78 -13.96 -2.75 -7.67
C PRO A 78 -13.67 -4.21 -7.28
N GLY A 79 -12.48 -4.73 -7.57
CA GLY A 79 -12.04 -6.08 -7.22
C GLY A 79 -11.43 -6.24 -5.84
N MET A 80 -11.44 -5.20 -5.00
CA MET A 80 -10.94 -5.31 -3.63
C MET A 80 -11.68 -6.39 -2.85
N ARG A 81 -10.93 -7.24 -2.16
CA ARG A 81 -11.46 -8.32 -1.34
C ARG A 81 -10.63 -8.52 -0.08
N ASP A 82 -11.22 -9.21 0.88
CA ASP A 82 -10.54 -9.63 2.11
C ASP A 82 -9.31 -10.49 1.81
N ILE A 83 -8.31 -10.39 2.66
CA ILE A 83 -7.17 -11.30 2.73
C ILE A 83 -7.21 -11.95 4.10
N THR A 84 -7.77 -13.16 4.19
CA THR A 84 -8.12 -13.82 5.45
C THR A 84 -7.33 -15.09 5.72
N ASP A 85 -6.39 -15.43 4.85
CA ASP A 85 -5.55 -16.62 5.01
C ASP A 85 -4.78 -16.57 6.33
N THR A 86 -4.64 -17.74 6.97
CA THR A 86 -3.98 -17.85 8.28
C THR A 86 -2.47 -17.69 8.16
N GLY A 87 -1.87 -18.31 7.16
CA GLY A 87 -0.44 -18.23 6.88
C GLY A 87 -0.03 -16.89 6.24
N MET A 88 1.13 -16.36 6.63
CA MET A 88 1.68 -15.15 6.03
C MET A 88 1.95 -15.32 4.53
N HIS A 89 2.50 -16.46 4.15
CA HIS A 89 2.81 -16.79 2.74
C HIS A 89 1.53 -16.89 1.90
N ASP A 90 0.46 -17.47 2.45
CA ASP A 90 -0.84 -17.57 1.76
C ASP A 90 -1.46 -16.17 1.59
N ARG A 91 -1.36 -15.30 2.61
CA ARG A 91 -1.79 -13.90 2.49
C ARG A 91 -1.01 -13.13 1.43
N TYR A 92 0.30 -13.37 1.31
CA TYR A 92 1.10 -12.77 0.24
C TYR A 92 0.62 -13.25 -1.15
N ILE A 93 0.39 -14.54 -1.34
CA ILE A 93 -0.13 -15.10 -2.60
C ILE A 93 -1.53 -14.54 -2.91
N SER A 94 -2.42 -14.47 -1.93
CA SER A 94 -3.75 -13.87 -2.08
C SER A 94 -3.68 -12.40 -2.50
N LEU A 95 -2.78 -11.61 -1.90
CA LEU A 95 -2.52 -10.23 -2.27
C LEU A 95 -2.05 -10.12 -3.72
N MET A 96 -1.06 -10.90 -4.11
CA MET A 96 -0.45 -10.81 -5.45
C MET A 96 -1.38 -11.33 -6.55
N SER A 97 -2.30 -12.24 -6.23
CA SER A 97 -3.31 -12.75 -7.17
C SER A 97 -4.40 -11.73 -7.49
N ASN A 98 -4.58 -10.73 -6.66
CA ASN A 98 -5.59 -9.67 -6.83
C ASN A 98 -5.12 -8.42 -6.11
N TYR A 99 -4.03 -7.83 -6.58
CA TYR A 99 -3.42 -6.66 -5.93
C TYR A 99 -4.31 -5.42 -6.02
N TRP A 100 -4.52 -4.79 -4.86
CA TRP A 100 -5.07 -3.45 -4.73
C TRP A 100 -4.24 -2.64 -3.71
N PRO A 101 -4.18 -1.30 -3.82
CA PRO A 101 -3.35 -0.49 -2.95
C PRO A 101 -3.83 -0.53 -1.49
N ILE A 102 -3.07 -1.19 -0.62
CA ILE A 102 -3.33 -1.21 0.83
C ILE A 102 -2.80 0.08 1.51
N PHE A 103 -2.03 0.88 0.80
CA PHE A 103 -1.30 2.03 1.34
C PHE A 103 -2.20 2.99 2.15
N TYR A 104 -3.41 3.24 1.68
CA TYR A 104 -4.36 4.13 2.33
C TYR A 104 -5.31 3.42 3.32
N ALA A 105 -5.10 2.15 3.62
CA ALA A 105 -5.90 1.46 4.63
C ALA A 105 -5.64 2.00 6.04
N MET A 106 -6.65 1.91 6.91
CA MET A 106 -6.42 2.00 8.36
C MET A 106 -5.64 0.77 8.80
N GLN A 107 -4.51 0.92 9.46
CA GLN A 107 -3.61 -0.19 9.77
C GLN A 107 -2.93 -0.03 11.13
N LYS A 108 -2.40 -1.12 11.65
CA LYS A 108 -1.55 -1.09 12.85
C LYS A 108 -0.31 -0.24 12.56
N THR A 109 0.01 0.69 13.43
CA THR A 109 1.11 1.66 13.25
C THR A 109 2.45 0.98 13.06
N GLN A 110 2.67 -0.16 13.70
CA GLN A 110 3.90 -0.95 13.53
C GLN A 110 4.14 -1.43 12.09
N CYS A 111 3.07 -1.65 11.28
CA CYS A 111 3.23 -2.07 9.88
C CYS A 111 3.94 -0.99 9.07
N ILE A 112 3.48 0.26 9.23
CA ILE A 112 4.01 1.39 8.49
C ILE A 112 5.40 1.78 9.00
N GLN A 113 5.61 1.76 10.33
CA GLN A 113 6.91 2.03 10.92
C GLN A 113 7.96 1.03 10.42
N LYS A 114 7.64 -0.28 10.41
CA LYS A 114 8.54 -1.33 9.89
C LYS A 114 8.93 -1.06 8.43
N THR A 115 7.96 -0.73 7.58
CA THR A 115 8.23 -0.48 6.15
C THR A 115 9.15 0.72 5.96
N PHE A 116 8.82 1.86 6.58
CA PHE A 116 9.59 3.08 6.37
C PHE A 116 10.96 3.04 7.03
N THR A 117 11.12 2.34 8.15
CA THR A 117 12.43 2.04 8.73
C THR A 117 13.25 1.19 7.76
N LEU A 118 12.69 0.08 7.26
CA LEU A 118 13.36 -0.81 6.32
C LEU A 118 13.85 -0.07 5.07
N THR A 119 12.98 0.71 4.44
CA THR A 119 13.33 1.45 3.21
C THR A 119 14.32 2.58 3.47
N TYR A 120 14.23 3.24 4.62
CA TYR A 120 15.14 4.32 5.02
C TYR A 120 16.54 3.81 5.29
N GLU A 121 16.68 2.79 6.16
CA GLU A 121 17.97 2.21 6.56
C GLU A 121 18.71 1.58 5.38
N ASN A 122 17.98 1.03 4.42
CA ASN A 122 18.54 0.43 3.21
C ASN A 122 18.65 1.42 2.04
N ASN A 123 18.40 2.70 2.26
CA ASN A 123 18.43 3.73 1.23
C ASN A 123 17.62 3.38 -0.05
N PHE A 124 16.47 2.73 0.14
CA PHE A 124 15.62 2.29 -0.95
C PHE A 124 14.63 3.39 -1.33
N THR A 125 14.64 3.82 -2.60
CA THR A 125 13.92 5.04 -3.04
C THR A 125 12.86 4.80 -4.13
N HIS A 126 12.75 3.58 -4.67
CA HIS A 126 11.82 3.32 -5.76
C HIS A 126 10.36 3.32 -5.29
N ALA A 127 9.56 4.31 -5.70
CA ALA A 127 8.22 4.57 -5.16
C ALA A 127 7.26 3.37 -5.28
N THR A 128 7.12 2.77 -6.48
CA THR A 128 6.21 1.63 -6.70
C THR A 128 6.62 0.40 -5.90
N MET A 129 7.93 0.11 -5.82
CA MET A 129 8.42 -1.02 -5.05
C MET A 129 8.29 -0.78 -3.55
N SER A 130 8.44 0.46 -3.08
CA SER A 130 8.17 0.82 -1.68
C SER A 130 6.70 0.63 -1.31
N GLU A 131 5.76 0.91 -2.22
CA GLU A 131 4.33 0.62 -2.02
C GLU A 131 4.07 -0.88 -1.90
N LEU A 132 4.74 -1.72 -2.72
CA LEU A 132 4.65 -3.18 -2.60
C LEU A 132 5.26 -3.68 -1.29
N LEU A 133 6.44 -3.20 -0.90
CA LEU A 133 7.07 -3.54 0.38
C LEU A 133 6.15 -3.16 1.55
N HIS A 134 5.44 -2.04 1.44
CA HIS A 134 4.44 -1.66 2.44
C HIS A 134 3.30 -2.67 2.52
N ALA A 135 2.72 -3.05 1.38
CA ALA A 135 1.65 -4.06 1.35
C ALA A 135 2.13 -5.43 1.91
N PHE A 136 3.38 -5.82 1.63
CA PHE A 136 4.00 -7.04 2.20
C PHE A 136 4.18 -6.94 3.71
N SER A 137 4.58 -5.78 4.20
CA SER A 137 4.63 -5.54 5.65
C SER A 137 3.26 -5.75 6.27
N VAL A 138 2.20 -5.17 5.71
CA VAL A 138 0.84 -5.33 6.24
C VAL A 138 0.44 -6.81 6.30
N VAL A 139 0.57 -7.56 5.21
CA VAL A 139 0.19 -8.98 5.20
C VAL A 139 1.12 -9.86 6.05
N SER A 140 2.33 -9.40 6.36
CA SER A 140 3.20 -10.10 7.32
C SER A 140 2.69 -9.98 8.76
N PHE A 141 2.04 -8.87 9.11
CA PHE A 141 1.49 -8.64 10.45
C PHE A 141 0.12 -9.26 10.68
N GLY A 142 -0.65 -9.52 9.63
CA GLY A 142 -1.97 -10.13 9.80
C GLY A 142 -2.85 -10.04 8.56
N LYS A 143 -4.12 -10.37 8.76
CA LYS A 143 -5.18 -10.35 7.75
C LYS A 143 -5.53 -8.92 7.35
N VAL A 144 -6.20 -8.76 6.20
CA VAL A 144 -6.73 -7.48 5.73
C VAL A 144 -8.22 -7.60 5.47
N LYS A 145 -9.01 -6.68 6.01
CA LYS A 145 -10.46 -6.61 5.82
C LYS A 145 -10.85 -5.52 4.84
N VAL A 146 -11.82 -5.81 3.99
CA VAL A 146 -12.56 -4.82 3.20
C VAL A 146 -13.99 -4.74 3.71
N LEU A 147 -14.36 -3.63 4.33
CA LEU A 147 -15.73 -3.37 4.81
C LEU A 147 -16.59 -2.86 3.64
N ASP A 148 -17.87 -3.20 3.65
CA ASP A 148 -18.83 -2.68 2.67
C ASP A 148 -19.35 -1.28 3.08
N ILE A 149 -18.42 -0.36 3.30
CA ILE A 149 -18.68 1.05 3.62
C ILE A 149 -17.77 1.95 2.79
N GLN A 150 -18.21 3.15 2.50
CA GLN A 150 -17.37 4.16 1.84
C GLN A 150 -16.34 4.68 2.83
N THR A 151 -15.05 4.68 2.49
CA THR A 151 -13.99 5.15 3.40
C THR A 151 -13.17 6.28 2.82
N TYR A 152 -12.69 6.12 1.62
CA TYR A 152 -11.67 6.98 1.04
C TYR A 152 -12.11 7.54 -0.30
N PHE A 153 -11.92 8.83 -0.49
CA PHE A 153 -12.27 9.57 -1.70
C PHE A 153 -11.02 10.22 -2.28
N ARG A 154 -10.70 9.82 -3.51
CA ARG A 154 -9.52 10.27 -4.23
C ARG A 154 -9.87 11.30 -5.28
N ASP A 155 -9.17 12.44 -5.30
CA ASP A 155 -9.26 13.40 -6.40
C ASP A 155 -8.64 12.79 -7.67
N LEU A 156 -9.46 12.70 -8.73
CA LEU A 156 -9.03 12.23 -10.05
C LEU A 156 -8.82 13.39 -11.05
N ALA A 157 -9.07 14.65 -10.64
CA ALA A 157 -8.85 15.83 -11.46
C ALA A 157 -7.44 16.38 -11.28
N ALA A 158 -6.85 16.22 -10.09
CA ALA A 158 -5.48 16.62 -9.88
C ALA A 158 -4.55 15.84 -10.84
N PRO A 159 -3.66 16.54 -11.56
CA PRO A 159 -2.57 15.86 -12.27
C PRO A 159 -1.79 15.11 -11.19
N GLY A 160 -2.01 13.79 -11.11
CA GLY A 160 -1.33 12.99 -10.12
C GLY A 160 0.16 13.26 -10.21
N THR A 161 0.82 13.44 -9.09
CA THR A 161 2.28 13.36 -8.97
C THR A 161 2.79 11.96 -9.35
N ALA A 162 1.96 11.14 -9.94
CA ALA A 162 2.32 9.93 -10.63
C ALA A 162 3.24 10.29 -11.82
N VAL A 163 4.43 10.76 -11.48
CA VAL A 163 5.63 10.54 -12.28
C VAL A 163 5.48 9.13 -12.87
N GLN A 164 5.84 8.95 -14.12
CA GLN A 164 5.83 7.64 -14.80
C GLN A 164 6.36 6.59 -13.84
N ARG A 165 5.43 5.89 -13.16
CA ARG A 165 5.80 4.88 -12.19
C ARG A 165 6.11 3.64 -12.98
N GLU A 166 7.39 3.33 -13.05
CA GLU A 166 7.83 2.04 -13.56
C GLU A 166 7.14 0.94 -12.76
N ASN A 167 6.39 0.10 -13.45
CA ASN A 167 5.68 -0.99 -12.81
C ASN A 167 6.64 -2.15 -12.48
N LEU A 168 6.21 -3.04 -11.60
CA LEU A 168 7.03 -4.18 -11.19
C LEU A 168 7.55 -5.01 -12.37
N TYR A 169 6.76 -5.18 -13.44
CA TYR A 169 7.17 -5.94 -14.61
C TYR A 169 8.38 -5.31 -15.30
N LEU A 170 8.36 -3.98 -15.52
CA LEU A 170 9.49 -3.26 -16.12
C LEU A 170 10.73 -3.36 -15.22
N VAL A 171 10.59 -3.15 -13.92
CA VAL A 171 11.72 -3.26 -12.97
C VAL A 171 12.30 -4.67 -12.95
N ALA A 172 11.47 -5.69 -13.07
CA ALA A 172 11.91 -7.09 -13.08
C ALA A 172 12.56 -7.54 -14.39
N THR A 173 12.20 -6.93 -15.53
CA THR A 173 12.61 -7.39 -16.86
C THR A 173 13.62 -6.48 -17.55
N ASP A 174 13.68 -5.20 -17.24
CA ASP A 174 14.65 -4.27 -17.82
C ASP A 174 16.03 -4.44 -17.17
N LYS A 175 17.03 -4.75 -17.99
CA LYS A 175 18.42 -4.94 -17.52
C LYS A 175 18.99 -3.71 -16.81
N ARG A 176 18.54 -2.50 -17.17
CA ARG A 176 18.95 -1.25 -16.54
C ARG A 176 18.43 -1.12 -15.09
N MET A 177 17.34 -1.79 -14.78
CA MET A 177 16.71 -1.79 -13.46
C MET A 177 17.17 -2.96 -12.57
N ARG A 178 18.10 -3.77 -13.04
CA ARG A 178 18.51 -5.00 -12.35
C ARG A 178 18.95 -4.79 -10.92
N GLN A 179 19.73 -3.78 -10.65
CA GLN A 179 20.19 -3.47 -9.28
C GLN A 179 19.02 -3.08 -8.37
N THR A 180 18.10 -2.25 -8.89
CA THR A 180 16.88 -1.86 -8.15
C THR A 180 16.02 -3.07 -7.84
N TYR A 181 15.84 -3.97 -8.81
CA TYR A 181 15.08 -5.20 -8.62
C TYR A 181 15.72 -6.13 -7.61
N ASP A 182 17.02 -6.40 -7.72
CA ASP A 182 17.74 -7.27 -6.78
C ASP A 182 17.71 -6.70 -5.35
N HIS A 183 17.84 -5.38 -5.20
CA HIS A 183 17.69 -4.71 -3.91
C HIS A 183 16.28 -4.87 -3.34
N TYR A 184 15.24 -4.60 -4.15
CA TYR A 184 13.85 -4.84 -3.77
C TYR A 184 13.60 -6.28 -3.35
N VAL A 185 14.07 -7.27 -4.13
CA VAL A 185 13.95 -8.70 -3.82
C VAL A 185 14.57 -9.03 -2.47
N SER A 186 15.76 -8.50 -2.19
CA SER A 186 16.44 -8.69 -0.89
C SER A 186 15.59 -8.18 0.28
N LEU A 187 15.01 -6.99 0.16
CA LEU A 187 14.14 -6.41 1.18
C LEU A 187 12.84 -7.19 1.33
N ALA A 188 12.21 -7.57 0.22
CA ALA A 188 10.94 -8.29 0.20
C ALA A 188 11.07 -9.70 0.80
N THR A 189 12.12 -10.44 0.45
CA THR A 189 12.38 -11.79 1.01
C THR A 189 12.67 -11.73 2.50
N SER A 190 13.45 -10.73 2.95
CA SER A 190 13.68 -10.49 4.37
C SER A 190 12.39 -10.17 5.12
N LEU A 191 11.52 -9.36 4.53
CA LEU A 191 10.24 -8.94 5.13
C LEU A 191 9.26 -10.10 5.29
N LEU A 192 9.19 -10.97 4.27
CA LEU A 192 8.27 -12.11 4.21
C LEU A 192 8.87 -13.40 4.78
N GLY A 193 10.17 -13.42 5.13
CA GLY A 193 10.83 -14.64 5.59
C GLY A 193 10.75 -15.78 4.58
N CYS A 194 10.89 -15.47 3.28
CA CYS A 194 10.79 -16.45 2.18
C CYS A 194 12.02 -16.41 1.27
N ASP A 195 12.15 -17.40 0.40
CA ASP A 195 13.16 -17.37 -0.65
C ASP A 195 12.72 -16.56 -1.89
N LYS A 196 13.67 -16.31 -2.78
CA LYS A 196 13.45 -15.56 -4.01
C LYS A 196 12.44 -16.25 -4.94
N ASN A 197 12.46 -17.57 -5.04
CA ASN A 197 11.58 -18.30 -5.96
C ASN A 197 10.12 -18.16 -5.54
N PHE A 198 9.86 -18.23 -4.23
CA PHE A 198 8.51 -17.98 -3.69
C PHE A 198 8.04 -16.54 -3.94
N LEU A 199 8.91 -15.56 -3.73
CA LEU A 199 8.60 -14.16 -4.02
C LEU A 199 8.26 -13.97 -5.51
N GLU A 200 9.07 -14.51 -6.40
CA GLU A 200 8.89 -14.40 -7.86
C GLU A 200 7.64 -15.13 -8.36
N ALA A 201 7.23 -16.22 -7.71
CA ALA A 201 5.94 -16.86 -8.00
C ALA A 201 4.75 -15.90 -7.76
N GLY A 202 4.78 -15.12 -6.68
CA GLY A 202 3.82 -14.06 -6.45
C GLY A 202 3.87 -12.95 -7.50
N HIS A 203 5.07 -12.55 -7.95
CA HIS A 203 5.20 -11.57 -9.05
C HIS A 203 4.55 -12.05 -10.34
N ILE A 204 4.67 -13.35 -10.69
CA ILE A 204 4.00 -13.93 -11.86
C ILE A 204 2.47 -13.80 -11.74
N LEU A 205 1.90 -14.05 -10.56
CA LEU A 205 0.47 -13.86 -10.32
C LEU A 205 0.06 -12.40 -10.49
N TYR A 206 0.83 -11.48 -9.95
CA TYR A 206 0.62 -10.04 -10.10
C TYR A 206 0.68 -9.61 -11.58
N PHE A 207 1.64 -10.11 -12.36
CA PHE A 207 1.74 -9.77 -13.77
C PHE A 207 0.52 -10.27 -14.56
N LYS A 208 0.03 -11.48 -14.27
CA LYS A 208 -1.18 -12.03 -14.90
C LYS A 208 -2.42 -11.20 -14.54
N ASP A 209 -2.58 -10.86 -13.27
CA ASP A 209 -3.70 -10.02 -12.79
C ASP A 209 -3.71 -8.66 -13.47
N LYS A 210 -2.56 -8.01 -13.60
CA LYS A 210 -2.42 -6.70 -14.25
C LYS A 210 -2.31 -6.77 -15.77
N LYS A 211 -2.37 -7.96 -16.37
CA LYS A 211 -2.17 -8.18 -17.83
C LYS A 211 -0.85 -7.59 -18.34
N LEU A 212 0.19 -7.67 -17.53
CA LEU A 212 1.50 -7.08 -17.82
C LEU A 212 2.47 -8.08 -18.46
N ALA A 213 2.17 -9.39 -18.37
CA ALA A 213 2.98 -10.43 -19.01
C ALA A 213 2.42 -10.75 -20.42
N PRO A 214 3.27 -11.03 -21.43
CA PRO A 214 2.80 -11.68 -22.64
C PRO A 214 2.17 -13.02 -22.27
N ILE A 215 1.04 -13.30 -22.88
CA ILE A 215 0.29 -14.57 -22.75
C ILE A 215 1.11 -15.68 -23.36
#